data_86f1a92a45c3676f70203b05d1f57417
#
_entry.id   86f1a92a45c3676f70203b05d1f57417
#
_cell.length_a   1.000
_cell.length_b   1.000
_cell.length_c   1.000
_cell.angle_alpha   90.00
_cell.angle_beta   90.00
_cell.angle_gamma   90.00
#
_symmetry.space_group_name_H-M   'P 1'
#
loop_
_entity.id
_entity.type
_entity.pdbx_description
1 polymer ?
#
loop_
_entity_poly.entity_id
_entity_poly.type
_entity_poly.pdbx_seq_one_letter_code
_entity_poly.pdbx_strand_id
1 'polypeptide(L)'
;MRFYDLPVDFVEKLATNAGILLTDFTPATGAYSAADIFAATTGGINASIVPKYRDEFEDVDNCPKNSKEGKRLDSVECKFSGTALTVTTATVKSLIGAADIGTVDTTKITPRATLELGDFDDLWYVCPYSDKTGDTNGGFIAMKLVDALSVSGFSMQSTDKEKGQFAFEYMGHSSIYSPEELPFEVYVKEGTSESGDFLLEFASAAGSELGDTALSGMTETPGAGESYVYQTGYGLVLPSAGQILAGSAWTAWNGTDDITATTGMDIILAVILTATGAAQHAGKTVVVSKVA
;
A
#
# COMPACT_ATOMS: atom_id res chain seq x y z
N MET A 1 -6.62 -25.48 -23.98
CA MET A 1 -6.60 -25.30 -22.52
C MET A 1 -6.44 -23.79 -22.28
N ARG A 2 -7.33 -23.16 -21.53
CA ARG A 2 -7.21 -21.75 -21.18
C ARG A 2 -6.71 -21.67 -19.74
N PHE A 3 -5.62 -20.94 -19.50
CA PHE A 3 -5.09 -20.71 -18.17
C PHE A 3 -5.66 -19.38 -17.67
N TYR A 4 -6.51 -19.45 -16.65
CA TYR A 4 -7.17 -18.28 -16.05
C TYR A 4 -6.83 -18.12 -14.57
N ASP A 5 -5.83 -18.86 -14.10
CA ASP A 5 -5.45 -18.80 -12.69
C ASP A 5 -4.78 -17.46 -12.42
N LEU A 6 -5.41 -16.66 -11.59
CA LEU A 6 -4.83 -15.43 -11.03
C LEU A 6 -4.17 -15.78 -9.69
N PRO A 7 -3.13 -15.06 -9.30
CA PRO A 7 -2.57 -15.18 -7.95
C PRO A 7 -3.66 -14.99 -6.90
N VAL A 8 -3.54 -15.72 -5.79
CA VAL A 8 -4.33 -15.46 -4.59
C VAL A 8 -4.07 -14.01 -4.17
N ASP A 9 -5.10 -13.29 -3.74
CA ASP A 9 -5.04 -11.87 -3.34
C ASP A 9 -4.61 -10.91 -4.48
N PHE A 10 -4.92 -11.28 -5.74
CA PHE A 10 -4.59 -10.46 -6.90
C PHE A 10 -5.09 -9.01 -6.77
N VAL A 11 -6.34 -8.84 -6.29
CA VAL A 11 -6.96 -7.51 -6.18
C VAL A 11 -6.28 -6.67 -5.10
N GLU A 12 -5.90 -7.28 -4.00
CA GLU A 12 -5.25 -6.63 -2.85
C GLU A 12 -3.81 -6.19 -3.17
N LYS A 13 -3.14 -6.91 -4.08
CA LYS A 13 -1.75 -6.67 -4.49
C LYS A 13 -1.61 -5.89 -5.79
N LEU A 14 -2.72 -5.45 -6.35
CA LEU A 14 -2.72 -4.65 -7.58
C LEU A 14 -2.33 -3.20 -7.27
N ALA A 15 -1.24 -2.72 -7.87
CA ALA A 15 -0.90 -1.30 -7.85
C ALA A 15 -1.85 -0.54 -8.79
N THR A 16 -2.73 0.29 -8.23
CA THR A 16 -3.86 0.88 -8.97
C THR A 16 -3.74 2.36 -9.26
N ASN A 17 -2.92 3.10 -8.51
CA ASN A 17 -2.83 4.54 -8.58
C ASN A 17 -1.48 5.03 -9.14
N ALA A 18 -1.44 6.29 -9.56
CA ALA A 18 -0.23 6.94 -10.06
C ALA A 18 0.87 7.11 -8.99
N GLY A 19 0.53 6.91 -7.71
CA GLY A 19 1.45 7.18 -6.62
C GLY A 19 1.70 8.67 -6.37
N ILE A 20 2.53 8.95 -5.39
CA ILE A 20 2.93 10.31 -5.00
C ILE A 20 4.45 10.39 -4.82
N LEU A 21 5.00 11.60 -5.05
CA LEU A 21 6.39 11.93 -4.70
C LEU A 21 6.41 12.68 -3.37
N LEU A 22 7.28 12.23 -2.48
CA LEU A 22 7.42 12.78 -1.13
C LEU A 22 8.90 13.10 -0.85
N THR A 23 9.12 14.12 -0.05
CA THR A 23 10.46 14.48 0.48
C THR A 23 10.77 13.69 1.75
N ASP A 24 9.74 13.24 2.48
CA ASP A 24 9.89 12.37 3.65
C ASP A 24 8.74 11.36 3.72
N PHE A 25 9.06 10.14 4.16
CA PHE A 25 8.10 9.05 4.31
C PHE A 25 8.59 8.04 5.35
N THR A 26 7.69 7.57 6.19
CA THR A 26 8.01 6.55 7.20
C THR A 26 7.42 5.19 6.80
N PRO A 27 8.20 4.26 6.22
CA PRO A 27 7.70 2.97 5.72
C PRO A 27 7.06 2.09 6.79
N ALA A 28 7.56 2.15 8.04
CA ALA A 28 7.05 1.33 9.13
C ALA A 28 5.57 1.61 9.43
N THR A 29 5.16 2.87 9.36
CA THR A 29 3.79 3.31 9.65
C THR A 29 2.98 3.66 8.40
N GLY A 30 3.65 3.92 7.26
CA GLY A 30 3.03 4.47 6.06
C GLY A 30 2.70 5.96 6.19
N ALA A 31 3.26 6.65 7.19
CA ALA A 31 2.94 8.02 7.49
C ALA A 31 3.76 9.02 6.66
N TYR A 32 3.11 10.09 6.25
CA TYR A 32 3.70 11.29 5.64
C TYR A 32 2.84 12.51 6.02
N SER A 33 3.37 13.71 5.86
CA SER A 33 2.60 14.92 6.03
C SER A 33 2.27 15.59 4.68
N ALA A 34 1.26 16.44 4.67
CA ALA A 34 0.93 17.20 3.44
C ALA A 34 2.08 18.15 3.01
N ALA A 35 2.97 18.53 3.93
CA ALA A 35 4.15 19.36 3.64
C ALA A 35 5.23 18.57 2.90
N ASP A 36 5.25 17.25 3.02
CA ASP A 36 6.24 16.38 2.39
C ASP A 36 5.92 16.07 0.93
N ILE A 37 4.72 16.43 0.45
CA ILE A 37 4.35 16.23 -0.95
C ILE A 37 5.19 17.14 -1.85
N PHE A 38 6.03 16.51 -2.67
CA PHE A 38 6.96 17.21 -3.56
C PHE A 38 6.23 18.07 -4.60
N ALA A 39 5.27 17.48 -5.31
CA ALA A 39 4.44 18.17 -6.30
C ALA A 39 3.22 17.33 -6.69
N ALA A 40 2.16 18.00 -7.19
CA ALA A 40 1.10 17.31 -7.93
C ALA A 40 1.62 16.90 -9.31
N THR A 41 1.38 15.67 -9.72
CA THR A 41 1.88 15.08 -10.96
C THR A 41 0.76 14.75 -11.94
N THR A 42 1.11 14.53 -13.20
CA THR A 42 0.21 14.05 -14.25
C THR A 42 0.90 12.99 -15.11
N GLY A 43 0.12 12.08 -15.68
CA GLY A 43 0.63 11.01 -16.54
C GLY A 43 1.35 9.87 -15.80
N GLY A 44 1.33 9.89 -14.46
CA GLY A 44 2.04 8.93 -13.63
C GLY A 44 3.51 9.27 -13.42
N ILE A 45 4.17 8.45 -12.61
CA ILE A 45 5.59 8.54 -12.28
C ILE A 45 6.25 7.25 -12.72
N ASN A 46 7.36 7.36 -13.44
CA ASN A 46 8.19 6.22 -13.79
C ASN A 46 9.34 6.11 -12.79
N ALA A 47 9.33 5.04 -12.00
CA ALA A 47 10.40 4.69 -11.08
C ALA A 47 11.16 3.48 -11.66
N SER A 48 12.46 3.60 -11.84
CA SER A 48 13.28 2.57 -12.47
C SER A 48 14.56 2.32 -11.69
N ILE A 49 14.93 1.04 -11.56
CA ILE A 49 16.19 0.58 -11.00
C ILE A 49 16.81 -0.35 -12.04
N VAL A 50 17.93 0.06 -12.62
CA VAL A 50 18.59 -0.66 -13.70
C VAL A 50 19.99 -1.07 -13.28
N PRO A 51 20.20 -2.35 -12.91
CA PRO A 51 21.53 -2.86 -12.60
C PRO A 51 22.34 -3.06 -13.88
N LYS A 52 23.61 -2.69 -13.83
CA LYS A 52 24.60 -2.95 -14.89
C LYS A 52 25.58 -4.00 -14.37
N TYR A 53 25.82 -5.00 -15.18
CA TYR A 53 26.71 -6.11 -14.84
C TYR A 53 27.90 -6.13 -15.79
N ARG A 54 29.05 -6.51 -15.25
CA ARG A 54 30.24 -6.88 -16.04
C ARG A 54 30.54 -8.36 -15.88
N ASP A 55 31.24 -8.92 -16.86
CA ASP A 55 31.73 -10.30 -16.83
C ASP A 55 33.26 -10.26 -16.64
N GLU A 56 33.74 -10.70 -15.48
CA GLU A 56 35.18 -10.71 -15.17
C GLU A 56 35.96 -11.77 -15.96
N PHE A 57 35.24 -12.73 -16.56
CA PHE A 57 35.86 -13.84 -17.31
C PHE A 57 35.70 -13.70 -18.82
N GLU A 58 35.31 -12.51 -19.31
CA GLU A 58 35.08 -12.30 -20.75
C GLU A 58 36.31 -12.57 -21.61
N ASP A 59 37.51 -12.26 -21.06
CA ASP A 59 38.80 -12.39 -21.75
C ASP A 59 39.56 -13.67 -21.37
N VAL A 60 38.94 -14.58 -20.61
CA VAL A 60 39.59 -15.83 -20.19
C VAL A 60 39.41 -16.91 -21.26
N ASP A 61 40.52 -17.46 -21.76
CA ASP A 61 40.49 -18.54 -22.75
C ASP A 61 39.78 -19.79 -22.22
N ASN A 62 38.94 -20.40 -23.04
CA ASN A 62 38.14 -21.58 -22.72
C ASN A 62 37.14 -21.43 -21.62
N CYS A 63 36.94 -20.22 -21.10
CA CYS A 63 35.87 -19.94 -20.14
C CYS A 63 34.54 -19.68 -20.87
N PRO A 64 33.42 -20.32 -20.45
CA PRO A 64 32.12 -20.02 -21.04
C PRO A 64 31.73 -18.56 -20.71
N LYS A 65 31.34 -17.82 -21.78
CA LYS A 65 30.81 -16.46 -21.63
C LYS A 65 29.50 -16.49 -20.84
N ASN A 66 29.24 -15.43 -20.10
CA ASN A 66 28.06 -15.30 -19.24
C ASN A 66 27.94 -16.34 -18.11
N SER A 67 29.09 -16.84 -17.61
CA SER A 67 29.08 -17.69 -16.43
C SER A 67 28.59 -16.90 -15.20
N LYS A 68 27.80 -17.53 -14.34
CA LYS A 68 27.29 -16.89 -13.11
C LYS A 68 28.41 -16.49 -12.16
N GLU A 69 29.52 -17.25 -12.15
CA GLU A 69 30.68 -17.03 -11.30
C GLU A 69 31.46 -15.76 -11.69
N GLY A 70 31.44 -15.40 -12.99
CA GLY A 70 32.09 -14.22 -13.54
C GLY A 70 31.24 -12.94 -13.46
N LYS A 71 29.95 -13.05 -13.20
CA LYS A 71 29.08 -11.86 -13.13
C LYS A 71 29.33 -11.07 -11.85
N ARG A 72 29.54 -9.78 -12.05
CA ARG A 72 29.64 -8.78 -10.96
C ARG A 72 28.70 -7.63 -11.26
N LEU A 73 28.10 -7.09 -10.18
CA LEU A 73 27.38 -5.83 -10.28
C LEU A 73 28.39 -4.70 -10.45
N ASP A 74 28.28 -3.94 -11.51
CA ASP A 74 29.17 -2.81 -11.80
C ASP A 74 28.62 -1.50 -11.26
N SER A 75 27.36 -1.23 -11.54
CA SER A 75 26.64 -0.06 -11.07
C SER A 75 25.13 -0.30 -11.07
N VAL A 76 24.40 0.53 -10.35
CA VAL A 76 22.93 0.56 -10.42
C VAL A 76 22.50 1.98 -10.72
N GLU A 77 21.71 2.13 -11.76
CA GLU A 77 21.10 3.41 -12.13
C GLU A 77 19.66 3.45 -11.65
N CYS A 78 19.36 4.32 -10.69
CA CYS A 78 18.02 4.47 -10.11
C CYS A 78 17.50 5.86 -10.38
N LYS A 79 16.28 5.94 -10.93
CA LYS A 79 15.68 7.18 -11.39
C LYS A 79 14.18 7.25 -11.11
N PHE A 80 13.72 8.46 -10.81
CA PHE A 80 12.31 8.83 -10.90
C PHE A 80 12.13 9.87 -11.97
N SER A 81 11.15 9.68 -12.85
CA SER A 81 10.82 10.65 -13.89
C SER A 81 9.32 10.81 -14.05
N GLY A 82 8.90 11.98 -14.47
CA GLY A 82 7.50 12.30 -14.67
C GLY A 82 7.27 13.78 -14.99
N THR A 83 6.02 14.18 -14.83
CA THR A 83 5.59 15.56 -15.08
C THR A 83 4.85 16.10 -13.87
N ALA A 84 5.36 17.19 -13.29
CA ALA A 84 4.73 17.96 -12.24
C ALA A 84 3.81 19.05 -12.80
N LEU A 85 2.73 19.34 -12.08
CA LEU A 85 1.77 20.42 -12.39
C LEU A 85 1.90 21.59 -11.43
N THR A 86 2.48 21.37 -10.26
CA THR A 86 2.68 22.41 -9.24
C THR A 86 4.15 22.55 -8.92
N VAL A 87 4.56 23.78 -8.64
CA VAL A 87 5.93 24.09 -8.24
C VAL A 87 5.95 25.08 -7.08
N THR A 88 6.93 24.94 -6.22
CA THR A 88 7.28 25.88 -5.17
C THR A 88 8.71 26.37 -5.41
N THR A 89 9.16 27.35 -4.66
CA THR A 89 10.57 27.80 -4.72
C THR A 89 11.53 26.68 -4.37
N ALA A 90 11.17 25.81 -3.41
CA ALA A 90 11.95 24.63 -3.04
C ALA A 90 12.02 23.61 -4.19
N THR A 91 10.88 23.32 -4.83
CA THR A 91 10.82 22.41 -5.98
C THR A 91 11.65 22.92 -7.16
N VAL A 92 11.55 24.23 -7.47
CA VAL A 92 12.34 24.82 -8.57
C VAL A 92 13.83 24.82 -8.24
N LYS A 93 14.22 25.13 -6.97
CA LYS A 93 15.60 25.00 -6.52
C LYS A 93 16.13 23.59 -6.75
N SER A 94 15.37 22.59 -6.30
CA SER A 94 15.74 21.18 -6.44
C SER A 94 15.86 20.75 -7.92
N LEU A 95 14.96 21.22 -8.80
CA LEU A 95 15.03 20.95 -10.24
C LEU A 95 16.24 21.61 -10.93
N ILE A 96 16.66 22.79 -10.48
CA ILE A 96 17.87 23.46 -11.01
C ILE A 96 19.12 22.72 -10.52
N GLY A 97 19.08 22.11 -9.34
CA GLY A 97 20.20 21.44 -8.66
C GLY A 97 21.06 22.46 -7.90
N ALA A 98 22.14 22.97 -8.51
CA ALA A 98 23.03 23.92 -7.85
C ALA A 98 22.41 25.32 -7.79
N ALA A 99 21.61 25.61 -6.76
CA ALA A 99 20.94 26.89 -6.59
C ALA A 99 20.64 27.22 -5.12
N ASP A 100 20.51 28.49 -4.81
CA ASP A 100 20.14 29.01 -3.49
C ASP A 100 18.86 29.82 -3.55
N ILE A 101 18.03 29.68 -2.52
CA ILE A 101 16.88 30.56 -2.29
C ILE A 101 17.37 31.80 -1.55
N GLY A 102 17.02 32.99 -2.03
CA GLY A 102 17.41 34.23 -1.40
C GLY A 102 16.93 34.37 0.03
N THR A 103 17.78 34.82 0.93
CA THR A 103 17.43 34.99 2.36
C THR A 103 16.61 36.24 2.62
N VAL A 104 16.76 37.28 1.80
CA VAL A 104 16.02 38.57 1.88
C VAL A 104 14.75 38.48 1.01
N ASP A 105 14.89 37.95 -0.21
CA ASP A 105 13.81 37.72 -1.14
C ASP A 105 13.69 36.20 -1.39
N THR A 106 12.80 35.58 -0.68
CA THR A 106 12.55 34.12 -0.74
C THR A 106 11.90 33.68 -2.06
N THR A 107 11.51 34.61 -2.93
CA THR A 107 10.99 34.30 -4.27
C THR A 107 12.10 34.16 -5.30
N LYS A 108 13.30 34.67 -4.98
CA LYS A 108 14.45 34.66 -5.88
C LYS A 108 15.27 33.39 -5.69
N ILE A 109 15.49 32.67 -6.78
CA ILE A 109 16.40 31.53 -6.85
C ILE A 109 17.64 31.97 -7.65
N THR A 110 18.82 31.79 -7.06
CA THR A 110 20.08 32.16 -7.68
C THR A 110 20.90 30.91 -7.96
N PRO A 111 21.18 30.59 -9.23
CA PRO A 111 22.00 29.41 -9.56
C PRO A 111 23.46 29.65 -9.12
N ARG A 112 24.11 28.57 -8.72
CA ARG A 112 25.54 28.50 -8.39
C ARG A 112 26.32 27.81 -9.51
N ALA A 113 27.62 28.12 -9.61
CA ALA A 113 28.52 27.46 -10.55
C ALA A 113 29.04 26.10 -10.02
N THR A 114 28.87 25.84 -8.73
CA THR A 114 29.35 24.64 -8.03
C THR A 114 28.21 23.93 -7.35
N LEU A 115 28.25 22.63 -7.42
CA LEU A 115 27.34 21.76 -6.67
C LEU A 115 27.85 21.60 -5.24
N GLU A 116 26.95 21.58 -4.29
CA GLU A 116 27.25 21.36 -2.86
C GLU A 116 26.58 20.07 -2.37
N LEU A 117 27.11 19.50 -1.29
CA LEU A 117 26.51 18.28 -0.70
C LEU A 117 25.07 18.50 -0.22
N GLY A 118 24.69 19.70 0.14
CA GLY A 118 23.31 20.07 0.52
C GLY A 118 22.34 20.27 -0.65
N ASP A 119 22.78 20.00 -1.88
CA ASP A 119 21.89 19.99 -3.05
C ASP A 119 21.32 18.59 -3.32
N PHE A 120 21.81 17.56 -2.62
CA PHE A 120 21.32 16.20 -2.66
C PHE A 120 20.32 15.99 -1.55
N ASP A 121 19.12 15.60 -1.91
CA ASP A 121 18.03 15.33 -0.98
C ASP A 121 17.45 13.92 -1.23
N ASP A 122 16.98 13.26 -0.19
CA ASP A 122 16.25 12.01 -0.35
C ASP A 122 14.89 12.26 -1.02
N LEU A 123 14.49 11.37 -1.92
CA LEU A 123 13.20 11.47 -2.61
C LEU A 123 12.49 10.13 -2.61
N TRP A 124 11.22 10.15 -2.23
CA TRP A 124 10.39 8.97 -2.12
C TRP A 124 9.31 8.94 -3.21
N TYR A 125 9.10 7.78 -3.78
CA TYR A 125 7.93 7.45 -4.58
C TYR A 125 7.10 6.40 -3.86
N VAL A 126 5.84 6.69 -3.58
CA VAL A 126 4.93 5.79 -2.88
C VAL A 126 3.72 5.53 -3.75
N CYS A 127 3.49 4.26 -4.07
CA CYS A 127 2.34 3.80 -4.85
C CYS A 127 1.50 2.85 -3.98
N PRO A 128 0.23 3.15 -3.70
CA PRO A 128 -0.64 2.26 -2.93
C PRO A 128 -1.05 1.04 -3.74
N TYR A 129 -1.21 -0.09 -3.06
CA TYR A 129 -1.89 -1.25 -3.60
C TYR A 129 -3.39 -1.07 -3.45
N SER A 130 -4.17 -1.45 -4.43
CA SER A 130 -5.63 -1.42 -4.47
C SER A 130 -6.27 -0.09 -4.02
N ASP A 131 -7.59 0.01 -4.08
CA ASP A 131 -8.36 1.18 -3.62
C ASP A 131 -8.63 1.17 -2.10
N LYS A 132 -8.07 0.20 -1.38
CA LYS A 132 -8.22 0.12 0.06
C LYS A 132 -7.38 1.22 0.70
N THR A 133 -8.06 2.27 1.12
CA THR A 133 -7.48 3.35 1.91
C THR A 133 -7.62 3.03 3.38
N GLY A 134 -6.56 3.18 4.12
CA GLY A 134 -6.54 3.05 5.59
C GLY A 134 -5.29 2.36 6.08
N ASP A 135 -4.89 2.72 7.28
CA ASP A 135 -3.64 2.29 7.92
C ASP A 135 -3.61 0.78 8.21
N THR A 136 -4.77 0.12 8.19
CA THR A 136 -4.91 -1.26 8.65
C THR A 136 -4.86 -2.29 7.51
N ASN A 137 -5.42 -1.97 6.33
CA ASN A 137 -5.62 -2.96 5.26
C ASN A 137 -4.95 -2.61 3.93
N GLY A 138 -4.49 -1.38 3.76
CA GLY A 138 -3.82 -0.91 2.54
C GLY A 138 -2.35 -1.30 2.50
N GLY A 139 -1.93 -1.98 1.43
CA GLY A 139 -0.52 -2.19 1.12
C GLY A 139 0.03 -1.05 0.27
N PHE A 140 1.35 -0.97 0.16
CA PHE A 140 2.03 -0.04 -0.73
C PHE A 140 3.36 -0.60 -1.20
N ILE A 141 3.85 -0.07 -2.30
CA ILE A 141 5.24 -0.12 -2.69
C ILE A 141 5.82 1.28 -2.56
N ALA A 142 6.90 1.42 -1.81
CA ALA A 142 7.64 2.67 -1.69
C ALA A 142 9.08 2.46 -2.16
N MET A 143 9.58 3.42 -2.91
CA MET A 143 10.96 3.46 -3.37
C MET A 143 11.59 4.76 -2.88
N LYS A 144 12.78 4.67 -2.30
CA LYS A 144 13.60 5.79 -1.89
C LYS A 144 14.76 5.94 -2.86
N LEU A 145 14.98 7.12 -3.39
CA LEU A 145 16.26 7.52 -3.93
C LEU A 145 17.06 8.20 -2.82
N VAL A 146 18.24 7.69 -2.57
CA VAL A 146 19.17 8.28 -1.61
C VAL A 146 20.02 9.30 -2.36
N ASP A 147 20.25 10.44 -1.73
CA ASP A 147 21.02 11.54 -2.32
C ASP A 147 20.59 11.86 -3.75
N ALA A 148 19.28 12.06 -3.95
CA ALA A 148 18.72 12.33 -5.27
C ALA A 148 19.08 13.74 -5.76
N LEU A 149 19.48 13.81 -7.01
CA LEU A 149 19.76 15.06 -7.72
C LEU A 149 19.00 15.09 -9.05
N SER A 150 18.48 16.26 -9.43
CA SER A 150 17.84 16.46 -10.72
C SER A 150 18.87 16.35 -11.86
N VAL A 151 18.60 15.48 -12.82
CA VAL A 151 19.46 15.29 -14.01
C VAL A 151 18.83 15.85 -15.29
N SER A 152 17.55 16.22 -15.26
CA SER A 152 16.86 16.88 -16.39
C SER A 152 16.93 18.41 -16.31
N GLY A 153 17.21 18.96 -15.14
CA GLY A 153 17.13 20.40 -14.89
C GLY A 153 15.68 20.92 -14.87
N PHE A 154 15.52 22.23 -14.80
CA PHE A 154 14.22 22.89 -14.79
C PHE A 154 13.74 23.15 -16.22
N SER A 155 12.59 22.60 -16.59
CA SER A 155 11.91 22.85 -17.86
C SER A 155 10.43 23.12 -17.62
N MET A 156 9.91 24.17 -18.20
CA MET A 156 8.49 24.54 -18.12
C MET A 156 7.89 24.61 -19.51
N GLN A 157 6.79 23.92 -19.71
CA GLN A 157 5.98 24.02 -20.90
C GLN A 157 4.60 24.59 -20.54
N SER A 158 4.18 25.63 -21.23
CA SER A 158 2.85 26.20 -21.09
C SER A 158 2.16 26.26 -22.45
N THR A 159 0.84 25.97 -22.45
CA THR A 159 0.00 26.03 -23.65
C THR A 159 -1.22 26.89 -23.32
N ASP A 160 -1.76 27.61 -24.31
CA ASP A 160 -2.95 28.44 -24.11
C ASP A 160 -4.12 27.61 -23.58
N LYS A 161 -4.72 28.08 -22.47
CA LYS A 161 -5.84 27.44 -21.75
C LYS A 161 -5.58 26.05 -21.15
N GLU A 162 -4.32 25.61 -21.09
CA GLU A 162 -3.93 24.34 -20.48
C GLU A 162 -3.08 24.57 -19.22
N LYS A 163 -2.87 23.49 -18.45
CA LYS A 163 -2.03 23.53 -17.25
C LYS A 163 -0.55 23.58 -17.65
N GLY A 164 0.23 24.42 -16.98
CA GLY A 164 1.68 24.40 -17.09
C GLY A 164 2.23 23.03 -16.64
N GLN A 165 3.22 22.52 -17.35
CA GLN A 165 3.84 21.23 -17.11
C GLN A 165 5.33 21.41 -16.86
N PHE A 166 5.85 20.68 -15.87
CA PHE A 166 7.24 20.71 -15.47
C PHE A 166 7.77 19.28 -15.52
N ALA A 167 8.61 18.99 -16.51
CA ALA A 167 9.27 17.69 -16.59
C ALA A 167 10.34 17.58 -15.50
N PHE A 168 10.47 16.42 -14.90
CA PHE A 168 11.51 16.12 -13.92
C PHE A 168 12.12 14.75 -14.16
N GLU A 169 13.41 14.63 -13.86
CA GLU A 169 14.11 13.36 -13.75
C GLU A 169 15.13 13.50 -12.61
N TYR A 170 14.98 12.67 -11.59
CA TYR A 170 15.91 12.56 -10.46
C TYR A 170 16.66 11.25 -10.51
N MET A 171 17.93 11.29 -10.16
CA MET A 171 18.79 10.11 -10.04
C MET A 171 19.38 10.07 -8.63
N GLY A 172 19.39 8.87 -8.03
CA GLY A 172 20.04 8.63 -6.75
C GLY A 172 21.56 8.48 -6.90
N HIS A 173 22.31 8.87 -5.89
CA HIS A 173 23.77 8.85 -5.88
C HIS A 173 24.30 8.11 -4.67
N SER A 174 25.37 7.34 -4.87
CA SER A 174 26.09 6.66 -3.78
C SER A 174 27.17 7.55 -3.20
N SER A 175 27.43 7.40 -1.91
CA SER A 175 28.55 8.06 -1.24
C SER A 175 29.85 7.25 -1.45
N ILE A 176 30.94 7.95 -1.71
CA ILE A 176 32.28 7.34 -1.72
C ILE A 176 32.74 6.86 -0.33
N TYR A 177 32.07 7.34 0.72
CA TYR A 177 32.37 6.94 2.10
C TYR A 177 31.58 5.69 2.53
N SER A 178 30.54 5.31 1.76
CA SER A 178 29.74 4.09 1.95
C SER A 178 29.58 3.38 0.60
N PRO A 179 30.64 2.83 -0.01
CA PRO A 179 30.58 2.31 -1.38
C PRO A 179 29.74 1.02 -1.50
N GLU A 180 29.44 0.35 -0.39
CA GLU A 180 28.60 -0.85 -0.34
C GLU A 180 27.09 -0.49 -0.30
N GLU A 181 26.75 0.77 -0.03
CA GLU A 181 25.36 1.23 0.02
C GLU A 181 24.93 1.68 -1.35
N LEU A 182 23.87 1.05 -1.85
CA LEU A 182 23.28 1.44 -3.13
C LEU A 182 22.39 2.66 -2.93
N PRO A 183 22.25 3.55 -3.96
CA PRO A 183 21.54 4.82 -3.83
C PRO A 183 20.02 4.67 -3.91
N PHE A 184 19.48 3.56 -3.44
CA PHE A 184 18.04 3.31 -3.39
C PHE A 184 17.67 2.29 -2.33
N GLU A 185 16.44 2.40 -1.85
CA GLU A 185 15.79 1.42 -1.00
C GLU A 185 14.40 1.12 -1.55
N VAL A 186 13.91 -0.11 -1.38
CA VAL A 186 12.56 -0.51 -1.80
C VAL A 186 11.85 -1.15 -0.62
N TYR A 187 10.66 -0.66 -0.34
CA TYR A 187 9.79 -1.16 0.72
C TYR A 187 8.51 -1.67 0.09
N VAL A 188 8.12 -2.87 0.44
CA VAL A 188 6.86 -3.48 0.02
C VAL A 188 6.11 -3.88 1.28
N LYS A 189 4.98 -3.21 1.52
CA LYS A 189 4.03 -3.59 2.55
C LYS A 189 2.84 -4.21 1.85
N GLU A 190 2.67 -5.51 2.02
CA GLU A 190 1.49 -6.17 1.49
C GLU A 190 0.25 -5.69 2.27
N GLY A 191 -0.83 -5.42 1.54
CA GLY A 191 -2.13 -5.18 2.16
C GLY A 191 -2.62 -6.47 2.79
N THR A 192 -3.24 -6.38 3.94
CA THR A 192 -3.95 -7.51 4.51
C THR A 192 -5.26 -7.70 3.76
N SER A 193 -5.52 -8.90 3.23
CA SER A 193 -6.83 -9.20 2.66
C SER A 193 -7.86 -9.17 3.79
N GLU A 194 -8.96 -8.46 3.57
CA GLU A 194 -10.07 -8.47 4.53
C GLU A 194 -10.67 -9.88 4.70
N SER A 195 -10.43 -10.76 3.73
CA SER A 195 -11.03 -12.10 3.77
C SER A 195 -10.41 -13.05 4.81
N GLY A 196 -9.18 -12.75 5.30
CA GLY A 196 -8.54 -13.56 6.33
C GLY A 196 -8.90 -13.12 7.76
N ASP A 197 -8.87 -11.81 8.02
CA ASP A 197 -9.15 -11.26 9.36
C ASP A 197 -10.64 -11.00 9.60
N PHE A 198 -11.42 -10.73 8.54
CA PHE A 198 -12.86 -10.46 8.69
C PHE A 198 -13.70 -11.75 8.79
N LEU A 199 -13.20 -12.87 8.30
CA LEU A 199 -13.95 -14.12 8.29
C LEU A 199 -13.97 -14.77 9.68
N LEU A 200 -15.15 -14.82 10.28
CA LEU A 200 -15.42 -15.57 11.50
C LEU A 200 -15.89 -17.00 11.14
N GLU A 201 -15.07 -17.99 11.40
CA GLU A 201 -15.48 -19.39 11.25
C GLU A 201 -16.18 -19.88 12.51
N PHE A 202 -17.26 -20.62 12.34
CA PHE A 202 -18.00 -21.28 13.41
C PHE A 202 -18.85 -22.43 12.86
N ALA A 203 -19.23 -23.34 13.71
CA ALA A 203 -20.10 -24.46 13.38
C ALA A 203 -21.46 -24.36 14.09
N SER A 204 -22.52 -24.86 13.45
CA SER A 204 -23.82 -25.01 14.05
C SER A 204 -24.14 -26.51 14.31
N ALA A 205 -24.75 -26.79 15.41
CA ALA A 205 -25.20 -28.13 15.81
C ALA A 205 -26.58 -28.05 16.47
N ALA A 206 -27.25 -29.21 16.64
CA ALA A 206 -28.51 -29.28 17.39
C ALA A 206 -28.32 -28.75 18.82
N GLY A 207 -29.16 -27.80 19.23
CA GLY A 207 -29.15 -27.23 20.57
C GLY A 207 -29.76 -28.13 21.65
N SER A 208 -29.96 -27.56 22.84
CA SER A 208 -30.45 -28.29 24.01
C SER A 208 -31.97 -28.57 23.95
N GLU A 209 -32.73 -27.65 23.40
CA GLU A 209 -34.20 -27.72 23.31
C GLU A 209 -34.67 -27.94 21.87
N LEU A 210 -35.93 -28.34 21.68
CA LEU A 210 -36.52 -28.56 20.35
C LEU A 210 -36.58 -27.21 19.58
N GLY A 211 -36.00 -27.17 18.39
CA GLY A 211 -35.93 -25.98 17.55
C GLY A 211 -34.72 -25.11 17.83
N ASP A 212 -33.86 -25.48 18.78
CA ASP A 212 -32.67 -24.72 19.11
C ASP A 212 -31.42 -25.20 18.38
N THR A 213 -30.53 -24.27 18.14
CA THR A 213 -29.22 -24.43 17.48
C THR A 213 -28.12 -23.95 18.42
N ALA A 214 -27.13 -24.78 18.66
CA ALA A 214 -25.90 -24.41 19.36
C ALA A 214 -24.84 -23.97 18.36
N LEU A 215 -24.08 -22.90 18.68
CA LEU A 215 -22.92 -22.45 17.92
C LEU A 215 -21.64 -22.77 18.69
N SER A 216 -20.61 -23.20 17.96
CA SER A 216 -19.33 -23.59 18.56
C SER A 216 -18.17 -23.37 17.60
N GLY A 217 -16.92 -23.41 18.12
CA GLY A 217 -15.72 -23.35 17.31
C GLY A 217 -15.46 -21.98 16.69
N MET A 218 -15.93 -20.90 17.31
CA MET A 218 -15.66 -19.55 16.82
C MET A 218 -14.15 -19.29 16.81
N THR A 219 -13.63 -18.86 15.65
CA THR A 219 -12.21 -18.49 15.50
C THR A 219 -11.88 -17.16 16.16
N GLU A 220 -12.89 -16.28 16.27
CA GLU A 220 -12.75 -14.97 16.89
C GLU A 220 -13.71 -14.81 18.06
N THR A 221 -13.24 -14.16 19.13
CA THR A 221 -14.05 -13.83 20.31
C THR A 221 -14.03 -12.32 20.54
N PRO A 222 -15.18 -11.73 20.95
CA PRO A 222 -15.24 -10.30 21.19
C PRO A 222 -14.20 -9.82 22.21
N GLY A 223 -13.45 -8.79 21.84
CA GLY A 223 -12.53 -8.09 22.73
C GLY A 223 -13.22 -7.04 23.58
N ALA A 224 -12.42 -6.18 24.23
CA ALA A 224 -12.95 -5.07 25.02
C ALA A 224 -13.67 -4.05 24.12
N GLY A 225 -14.95 -3.79 24.39
CA GLY A 225 -15.79 -2.88 23.59
C GLY A 225 -16.44 -3.52 22.37
N GLU A 226 -16.37 -4.83 22.24
CA GLU A 226 -17.01 -5.60 21.18
C GLU A 226 -18.13 -6.51 21.72
N SER A 227 -18.96 -6.98 20.84
CA SER A 227 -20.04 -7.92 21.16
C SER A 227 -20.42 -8.78 19.95
N TYR A 228 -20.96 -9.97 20.23
CA TYR A 228 -21.58 -10.77 19.19
C TYR A 228 -22.98 -10.28 18.84
N VAL A 229 -23.30 -10.31 17.54
CA VAL A 229 -24.67 -10.21 17.02
C VAL A 229 -24.89 -11.31 15.98
N TYR A 230 -26.11 -11.78 15.85
CA TYR A 230 -26.47 -12.76 14.84
C TYR A 230 -27.73 -12.36 14.07
N GLN A 231 -27.87 -12.95 12.89
CA GLN A 231 -29.06 -12.89 12.06
C GLN A 231 -29.36 -14.29 11.50
N THR A 232 -30.64 -14.68 11.49
CA THR A 232 -31.09 -15.94 10.87
C THR A 232 -32.07 -15.65 9.74
N GLY A 233 -32.04 -16.45 8.67
CA GLY A 233 -32.91 -16.26 7.52
C GLY A 233 -32.48 -17.11 6.33
N TYR A 234 -33.15 -16.97 5.20
CA TYR A 234 -32.77 -17.63 3.95
C TYR A 234 -32.05 -16.66 3.01
N GLY A 235 -30.98 -17.10 2.37
CA GLY A 235 -30.28 -16.30 1.37
C GLY A 235 -29.60 -15.07 1.94
N LEU A 236 -29.18 -15.13 3.22
CA LEU A 236 -28.48 -14.02 3.85
C LEU A 236 -27.13 -13.75 3.18
N VAL A 237 -26.77 -12.47 3.06
CA VAL A 237 -25.49 -12.01 2.53
C VAL A 237 -24.62 -11.57 3.70
N LEU A 238 -23.35 -12.01 3.71
CA LEU A 238 -22.37 -11.57 4.70
C LEU A 238 -22.21 -10.04 4.66
N PRO A 239 -22.15 -9.37 5.81
CA PRO A 239 -21.82 -7.95 5.86
C PRO A 239 -20.37 -7.72 5.42
N SER A 240 -20.08 -6.50 5.00
CA SER A 240 -18.70 -6.04 4.75
C SER A 240 -18.05 -5.52 6.04
N ALA A 241 -16.72 -5.54 6.10
CA ALA A 241 -15.97 -4.94 7.20
C ALA A 241 -16.34 -3.47 7.38
N GLY A 242 -16.53 -3.06 8.63
CA GLY A 242 -16.96 -1.70 8.97
C GLY A 242 -18.44 -1.38 8.69
N GLN A 243 -19.20 -2.29 8.07
CA GLN A 243 -20.64 -2.10 7.88
C GLN A 243 -21.36 -1.99 9.22
N ILE A 244 -22.19 -0.97 9.38
CA ILE A 244 -22.97 -0.78 10.61
C ILE A 244 -24.14 -1.76 10.61
N LEU A 245 -24.11 -2.69 11.57
CA LEU A 245 -25.13 -3.70 11.77
C LEU A 245 -26.11 -3.21 12.83
N ALA A 246 -27.02 -2.34 12.43
CA ALA A 246 -28.01 -1.74 13.33
C ALA A 246 -29.43 -2.13 12.89
N GLY A 247 -30.35 -2.18 13.87
CA GLY A 247 -31.78 -2.41 13.63
C GLY A 247 -32.26 -3.79 14.04
N SER A 248 -33.56 -4.01 13.86
CA SER A 248 -34.29 -5.21 14.32
C SER A 248 -33.91 -6.52 13.62
N ALA A 249 -33.07 -6.47 12.60
CA ALA A 249 -32.61 -7.67 11.88
C ALA A 249 -31.48 -8.39 12.61
N TRP A 250 -30.73 -7.70 13.47
CA TRP A 250 -29.59 -8.25 14.22
C TRP A 250 -29.95 -8.39 15.70
N THR A 251 -29.67 -9.53 16.26
CA THR A 251 -29.93 -9.87 17.66
C THR A 251 -28.60 -10.04 18.40
N ALA A 252 -28.48 -9.39 19.56
CA ALA A 252 -27.31 -9.58 20.41
C ALA A 252 -27.24 -11.01 20.93
N TRP A 253 -26.01 -11.57 20.99
CA TRP A 253 -25.77 -12.92 21.49
C TRP A 253 -24.66 -12.91 22.54
N ASN A 254 -24.81 -13.71 23.57
CA ASN A 254 -23.84 -13.74 24.67
C ASN A 254 -22.66 -14.71 24.42
N GLY A 255 -22.64 -15.43 23.29
CA GLY A 255 -21.58 -16.36 22.94
C GLY A 255 -21.78 -17.78 23.48
N THR A 256 -22.85 -18.06 24.20
CA THR A 256 -23.05 -19.36 24.87
C THR A 256 -24.45 -19.96 24.75
N ASP A 257 -25.48 -19.11 24.73
CA ASP A 257 -26.87 -19.61 24.71
C ASP A 257 -27.25 -20.17 23.34
N ASP A 258 -28.12 -21.17 23.35
CA ASP A 258 -28.68 -21.70 22.12
C ASP A 258 -29.57 -20.67 21.42
N ILE A 259 -29.58 -20.69 20.11
CA ILE A 259 -30.34 -19.77 19.26
C ILE A 259 -31.52 -20.54 18.64
N THR A 260 -32.75 -20.05 18.86
CA THR A 260 -33.92 -20.64 18.22
C THR A 260 -33.94 -20.33 16.73
N ALA A 261 -33.76 -21.37 15.87
CA ALA A 261 -33.71 -21.20 14.42
C ALA A 261 -34.11 -22.52 13.73
N THR A 262 -34.63 -22.42 12.51
CA THR A 262 -35.09 -23.59 11.73
C THR A 262 -33.95 -24.17 10.90
N THR A 263 -33.76 -25.49 10.95
CA THR A 263 -32.79 -26.21 10.12
C THR A 263 -32.93 -25.86 8.63
N GLY A 264 -31.79 -25.55 8.00
CA GLY A 264 -31.72 -25.19 6.59
C GLY A 264 -31.78 -23.68 6.33
N MET A 265 -32.04 -22.85 7.36
CA MET A 265 -31.81 -21.39 7.27
C MET A 265 -30.31 -21.09 7.26
N ASP A 266 -29.93 -19.92 6.77
CA ASP A 266 -28.61 -19.33 7.03
C ASP A 266 -28.59 -18.73 8.44
N ILE A 267 -27.45 -18.82 9.10
CA ILE A 267 -27.12 -18.02 10.28
C ILE A 267 -25.84 -17.26 10.01
N ILE A 268 -25.88 -15.94 10.19
CA ILE A 268 -24.70 -15.09 10.21
C ILE A 268 -24.41 -14.72 11.65
N LEU A 269 -23.16 -14.92 12.07
CA LEU A 269 -22.62 -14.43 13.31
C LEU A 269 -21.61 -13.34 13.00
N ALA A 270 -21.67 -12.23 13.71
CA ALA A 270 -20.72 -11.13 13.56
C ALA A 270 -20.23 -10.63 14.92
N VAL A 271 -18.98 -10.20 14.96
CA VAL A 271 -18.41 -9.39 16.05
C VAL A 271 -18.51 -7.93 15.62
N ILE A 272 -19.10 -7.10 16.48
CA ILE A 272 -19.28 -5.66 16.22
C ILE A 272 -18.65 -4.81 17.33
N LEU A 273 -18.21 -3.61 16.97
CA LEU A 273 -17.90 -2.56 17.95
C LEU A 273 -19.19 -2.11 18.62
N THR A 274 -19.30 -2.26 19.94
CA THR A 274 -20.50 -1.91 20.71
C THR A 274 -20.86 -0.43 20.60
N ALA A 275 -19.86 0.45 20.45
CA ALA A 275 -20.07 1.90 20.37
C ALA A 275 -20.70 2.35 19.02
N THR A 276 -20.41 1.68 17.93
CA THR A 276 -20.82 2.09 16.56
C THR A 276 -21.71 1.09 15.86
N GLY A 277 -21.71 -0.17 16.28
CA GLY A 277 -22.34 -1.28 15.56
C GLY A 277 -21.59 -1.72 14.31
N ALA A 278 -20.36 -1.25 14.09
CA ALA A 278 -19.56 -1.59 12.93
C ALA A 278 -19.02 -3.02 13.00
N ALA A 279 -19.23 -3.82 11.94
CA ALA A 279 -18.76 -5.21 11.86
C ALA A 279 -17.22 -5.26 11.81
N GLN A 280 -16.64 -6.06 12.70
CA GLN A 280 -15.21 -6.35 12.76
C GLN A 280 -14.90 -7.71 12.16
N HIS A 281 -15.75 -8.69 12.43
CA HIS A 281 -15.67 -10.04 11.89
C HIS A 281 -17.07 -10.54 11.58
N ALA A 282 -17.23 -11.36 10.56
CA ALA A 282 -18.49 -12.02 10.28
C ALA A 282 -18.30 -13.38 9.60
N GLY A 283 -19.18 -14.32 9.91
CA GLY A 283 -19.22 -15.63 9.30
C GLY A 283 -20.63 -16.10 9.03
N LYS A 284 -20.78 -17.09 8.16
CA LYS A 284 -22.08 -17.67 7.82
C LYS A 284 -21.99 -19.18 7.77
N THR A 285 -22.99 -19.84 8.35
CA THR A 285 -23.19 -21.29 8.22
C THR A 285 -24.68 -21.61 8.04
N VAL A 286 -24.99 -22.87 7.80
CA VAL A 286 -26.38 -23.34 7.73
C VAL A 286 -26.79 -23.82 9.12
N VAL A 287 -28.00 -23.44 9.53
CA VAL A 287 -28.58 -23.81 10.81
C VAL A 287 -28.84 -25.34 10.87
N VAL A 288 -28.40 -25.93 11.97
CA VAL A 288 -28.76 -27.29 12.37
C VAL A 288 -29.47 -27.20 13.71
N SER A 289 -30.79 -27.30 13.72
CA SER A 289 -31.58 -27.27 14.96
C SER A 289 -31.98 -28.68 15.45
N LYS A 290 -32.24 -28.79 16.74
CA LYS A 290 -32.71 -30.01 17.34
C LYS A 290 -34.12 -30.35 16.82
N VAL A 291 -34.24 -31.54 16.27
CA VAL A 291 -35.51 -32.11 15.84
C VAL A 291 -36.03 -33.14 16.86
N ALA A 292 -37.32 -33.45 16.81
CA ALA A 292 -37.96 -34.34 17.75
C ALA A 292 -37.42 -35.80 17.64
#